data_6aa43984e767cbcbd35b0e933a8b6109
#
_entry.id   6aa43984e767cbcbd35b0e933a8b6109
#
_cell.length_a   1.000
_cell.length_b   1.000
_cell.length_c   1.000
_cell.angle_alpha   90.00
_cell.angle_beta   90.00
_cell.angle_gamma   90.00
#
_symmetry.space_group_name_H-M   'P 1'
#
loop_
_entity.id
_entity.type
_entity.pdbx_description
1 polymer ?
#
loop_
_entity_poly.entity_id
_entity_poly.type
_entity_poly.pdbx_seq_one_letter_code
_entity_poly.pdbx_strand_id
1 'polypeptide(L)'
;LGAPALQSFPGNDTIKPVKITAAGRFSGRKKNNMSMNTVPERLAALREAMAANGVAVYLIPVGDPHASEYLPYHYTSLTYFSGFHGENSNFVVTRTESALWADGRYFVQAEKEIAGTEIQLMRMGEPGVPTVEGYCAKVLGEGETLGLCGLTANTALVNGLKKALEPKHGIIKTLNLEDELWTEGRPALPDTPAWILPKEYAGFSPAEKLDQLRAKLKEQGCTAQFVGKLDNLAWLLNLRAMDIECTPYAMAYCYVTPDRAVLFINTARVTPEAKTELAANGVTLAEYDAVLDFMAAETEPQTVLAETSTVNYAVYQVLEQNPALTVKNGTDPLLMMKGVKNDTELAHTKEAHIRDAVAMVRFQIELEQRLAAGETLTELTVDEILHKYRSNTDKFIVESFGTIAAYGGNAAMMHYHATPENHAVLQRKGFLLVDSGATYMDGTTDITR
;
A
#
# COMPACT_ATOMS: atom_id res chain seq x y z
N LEU A 1 1.80 -37.17 41.49
CA LEU A 1 1.58 -35.85 42.02
C LEU A 1 0.63 -35.09 41.08
N GLY A 2 -0.62 -34.88 41.53
CA GLY A 2 -1.75 -34.46 40.72
C GLY A 2 -1.67 -32.97 40.31
N ALA A 3 -2.15 -32.72 39.12
CA ALA A 3 -2.41 -31.37 38.61
C ALA A 3 -3.72 -30.82 39.24
N PRO A 4 -3.79 -29.54 39.58
CA PRO A 4 -5.03 -28.95 40.10
C PRO A 4 -6.02 -28.68 38.94
N ALA A 5 -7.29 -28.99 39.22
CA ALA A 5 -8.43 -28.76 38.35
C ALA A 5 -8.67 -27.26 38.12
N LEU A 6 -8.86 -26.85 36.86
CA LEU A 6 -9.32 -25.52 36.46
C LEU A 6 -10.81 -25.38 36.85
N GLN A 7 -11.08 -24.44 37.75
CA GLN A 7 -12.43 -23.99 38.06
C GLN A 7 -13.03 -23.21 36.90
N SER A 8 -14.24 -23.61 36.50
CA SER A 8 -15.08 -22.91 35.53
C SER A 8 -15.63 -21.59 36.10
N PHE A 9 -15.43 -20.49 35.41
CA PHE A 9 -16.13 -19.24 35.65
C PHE A 9 -17.43 -19.17 34.84
N PRO A 10 -18.52 -18.67 35.41
CA PRO A 10 -19.81 -18.59 34.74
C PRO A 10 -19.93 -17.30 33.92
N GLY A 11 -20.49 -17.44 32.73
CA GLY A 11 -21.34 -16.46 32.05
C GLY A 11 -20.60 -15.25 31.43
N ASN A 12 -20.26 -15.37 30.14
CA ASN A 12 -20.22 -14.19 29.28
C ASN A 12 -21.03 -14.50 28.02
N ASP A 13 -22.03 -13.64 27.78
CA ASP A 13 -22.81 -13.66 26.54
C ASP A 13 -21.86 -13.52 25.36
N THR A 14 -21.80 -14.61 24.60
CA THR A 14 -20.97 -14.72 23.40
C THR A 14 -21.45 -13.74 22.36
N ILE A 15 -20.73 -12.62 22.21
CA ILE A 15 -20.64 -11.93 20.92
C ILE A 15 -20.13 -12.99 19.96
N LYS A 16 -21.04 -13.52 19.12
CA LYS A 16 -20.66 -14.45 18.04
C LYS A 16 -19.57 -13.75 17.25
N PRO A 17 -18.38 -14.35 17.08
CA PRO A 17 -17.40 -13.80 16.16
C PRO A 17 -18.12 -13.66 14.82
N VAL A 18 -18.07 -12.47 14.23
CA VAL A 18 -18.41 -12.28 12.83
C VAL A 18 -17.57 -13.33 12.12
N LYS A 19 -18.22 -14.36 11.56
CA LYS A 19 -17.55 -15.26 10.64
C LYS A 19 -17.15 -14.38 9.46
N ILE A 20 -15.98 -13.80 9.54
CA ILE A 20 -15.25 -13.39 8.36
C ILE A 20 -14.99 -14.74 7.68
N THR A 21 -15.90 -15.13 6.78
CA THR A 21 -15.59 -16.17 5.82
C THR A 21 -14.32 -15.68 5.18
N ALA A 22 -13.22 -16.40 5.44
CA ALA A 22 -11.98 -16.18 4.76
C ALA A 22 -12.37 -16.09 3.28
N ALA A 23 -12.44 -14.85 2.77
CA ALA A 23 -12.63 -14.58 1.36
C ALA A 23 -11.54 -15.41 0.72
N GLY A 24 -11.94 -16.30 -0.16
CA GLY A 24 -11.16 -17.42 -0.57
C GLY A 24 -9.71 -17.02 -0.80
N ARG A 25 -8.78 -17.86 -0.33
CA ARG A 25 -7.40 -17.80 -0.72
C ARG A 25 -7.34 -17.21 -2.13
N PHE A 26 -6.66 -16.11 -2.29
CA PHE A 26 -6.13 -15.77 -3.61
C PHE A 26 -5.09 -16.85 -3.94
N SER A 27 -5.58 -18.06 -4.12
CA SER A 27 -4.81 -19.21 -4.56
C SER A 27 -4.47 -18.99 -6.00
N GLY A 28 -3.24 -18.72 -6.23
CA GLY A 28 -2.68 -18.46 -7.53
C GLY A 28 -3.09 -17.06 -8.00
N ARG A 29 -2.10 -16.22 -8.27
CA ARG A 29 -2.30 -15.13 -9.23
C ARG A 29 -3.17 -15.70 -10.34
N LYS A 30 -4.49 -15.41 -10.33
CA LYS A 30 -5.24 -15.53 -11.55
C LYS A 30 -4.38 -14.77 -12.52
N LYS A 31 -3.88 -15.42 -13.58
CA LYS A 31 -3.41 -14.69 -14.75
C LYS A 31 -4.51 -13.69 -15.00
N ASN A 32 -4.31 -12.45 -14.50
CA ASN A 32 -5.16 -11.36 -14.92
C ASN A 32 -5.11 -11.51 -16.41
N ASN A 33 -6.23 -11.67 -17.08
CA ASN A 33 -6.33 -11.44 -18.49
C ASN A 33 -5.98 -9.97 -18.69
N MET A 34 -4.68 -9.63 -18.50
CA MET A 34 -4.12 -8.42 -19.07
C MET A 34 -4.50 -8.53 -20.53
N SER A 35 -5.11 -7.49 -21.08
CA SER A 35 -5.57 -7.46 -22.47
C SER A 35 -4.56 -8.19 -23.35
N MET A 36 -4.99 -8.87 -24.39
CA MET A 36 -4.13 -9.67 -25.25
C MET A 36 -2.96 -8.88 -25.91
N ASN A 37 -2.87 -7.56 -25.65
CA ASN A 37 -1.87 -6.66 -26.16
C ASN A 37 -0.54 -6.84 -25.43
N THR A 38 0.52 -6.94 -26.19
CA THR A 38 1.91 -7.00 -25.71
C THR A 38 2.38 -5.65 -25.17
N VAL A 39 3.48 -5.64 -24.42
CA VAL A 39 4.11 -4.39 -23.94
C VAL A 39 4.40 -3.40 -25.09
N PRO A 40 4.97 -3.82 -26.25
CA PRO A 40 5.16 -2.93 -27.39
C PRO A 40 3.87 -2.28 -27.90
N GLU A 41 2.76 -3.02 -27.97
CA GLU A 41 1.46 -2.47 -28.40
C GLU A 41 0.91 -1.46 -27.42
N ARG A 42 1.04 -1.71 -26.11
CA ARG A 42 0.62 -0.76 -25.06
C ARG A 42 1.46 0.52 -25.10
N LEU A 43 2.77 0.41 -25.32
CA LEU A 43 3.65 1.57 -25.48
C LEU A 43 3.34 2.36 -26.74
N ALA A 44 3.00 1.72 -27.85
CA ALA A 44 2.58 2.39 -29.06
C ALA A 44 1.27 3.19 -28.82
N ALA A 45 0.26 2.57 -28.20
CA ALA A 45 -0.99 3.23 -27.84
C ALA A 45 -0.76 4.41 -26.88
N LEU A 46 0.14 4.26 -25.89
CA LEU A 46 0.48 5.34 -24.95
C LEU A 46 1.12 6.52 -25.70
N ARG A 47 2.03 6.28 -26.63
CA ARG A 47 2.65 7.33 -27.46
C ARG A 47 1.64 8.05 -28.36
N GLU A 48 0.67 7.34 -28.92
CA GLU A 48 -0.43 7.95 -29.68
C GLU A 48 -1.28 8.88 -28.80
N ALA A 49 -1.64 8.42 -27.59
CA ALA A 49 -2.37 9.23 -26.61
C ALA A 49 -1.55 10.44 -26.13
N MET A 50 -0.24 10.27 -25.90
CA MET A 50 0.68 11.37 -25.58
C MET A 50 0.69 12.42 -26.69
N ALA A 51 0.81 11.99 -27.95
CA ALA A 51 0.82 12.90 -29.10
C ALA A 51 -0.51 13.66 -29.24
N ALA A 52 -1.64 12.97 -29.08
CA ALA A 52 -2.98 13.58 -29.12
C ALA A 52 -3.18 14.63 -28.02
N ASN A 53 -2.50 14.49 -26.88
CA ASN A 53 -2.57 15.41 -25.75
C ASN A 53 -1.45 16.47 -25.71
N GLY A 54 -0.55 16.49 -26.70
CA GLY A 54 0.59 17.40 -26.76
C GLY A 54 1.67 17.11 -25.70
N VAL A 55 1.79 15.86 -25.27
CA VAL A 55 2.74 15.41 -24.24
C VAL A 55 3.97 14.82 -24.91
N ALA A 56 5.15 15.30 -24.53
CA ALA A 56 6.43 14.80 -25.03
C ALA A 56 7.03 13.66 -24.20
N VAL A 57 6.78 13.71 -22.89
CA VAL A 57 7.25 12.72 -21.91
C VAL A 57 6.08 12.37 -21.00
N TYR A 58 5.86 11.09 -20.74
CA TYR A 58 4.86 10.62 -19.79
C TYR A 58 5.50 9.79 -18.69
N LEU A 59 5.19 10.13 -17.44
CA LEU A 59 5.73 9.44 -16.25
C LEU A 59 4.63 8.64 -15.56
N ILE A 60 4.89 7.37 -15.34
CA ILE A 60 4.06 6.46 -14.56
C ILE A 60 4.87 6.01 -13.33
N PRO A 61 4.64 6.58 -12.14
CA PRO A 61 5.26 6.07 -10.92
C PRO A 61 4.57 4.77 -10.46
N VAL A 62 5.27 3.93 -9.71
CA VAL A 62 4.59 2.97 -8.84
C VAL A 62 3.92 3.76 -7.73
N GLY A 63 2.59 3.75 -7.71
CA GLY A 63 1.84 4.52 -6.73
C GLY A 63 0.33 4.37 -6.89
N ASP A 64 -0.34 4.68 -5.80
CA ASP A 64 -1.79 4.83 -5.71
C ASP A 64 -2.14 6.20 -5.10
N PRO A 65 -3.41 6.56 -4.98
CA PRO A 65 -3.79 7.87 -4.40
C PRO A 65 -3.38 8.09 -2.93
N HIS A 66 -2.84 7.07 -2.26
CA HIS A 66 -2.59 7.03 -0.84
C HIS A 66 -1.13 6.82 -0.44
N ALA A 67 -0.22 6.76 -1.42
CA ALA A 67 1.19 6.42 -1.23
C ALA A 67 1.37 5.09 -0.46
N SER A 68 0.59 4.07 -0.84
CA SER A 68 0.65 2.73 -0.25
C SER A 68 1.93 2.01 -0.71
N GLU A 69 2.47 1.15 0.16
CA GLU A 69 3.61 0.29 -0.18
C GLU A 69 3.17 -0.84 -1.12
N TYR A 70 2.07 -1.54 -0.76
CA TYR A 70 1.41 -2.51 -1.63
C TYR A 70 0.21 -1.86 -2.28
N LEU A 71 0.10 -1.98 -3.60
CA LEU A 71 -0.93 -1.31 -4.37
C LEU A 71 -2.17 -2.20 -4.53
N PRO A 72 -3.38 -1.63 -4.46
CA PRO A 72 -4.53 -2.28 -5.06
C PRO A 72 -4.25 -2.57 -6.54
N TYR A 73 -4.66 -3.74 -7.02
CA TYR A 73 -4.38 -4.16 -8.42
C TYR A 73 -4.91 -3.17 -9.47
N HIS A 74 -5.91 -2.36 -9.13
CA HIS A 74 -6.40 -1.27 -9.97
C HIS A 74 -5.32 -0.26 -10.34
N TYR A 75 -4.34 -0.03 -9.46
CA TYR A 75 -3.29 0.98 -9.62
C TYR A 75 -1.95 0.40 -10.08
N THR A 76 -1.91 -0.84 -10.57
CA THR A 76 -0.68 -1.45 -11.11
C THR A 76 -0.38 -1.03 -12.56
N SER A 77 -0.60 0.24 -12.90
CA SER A 77 -0.41 0.77 -14.25
C SER A 77 1.03 0.62 -14.75
N LEU A 78 2.03 0.83 -13.88
CA LEU A 78 3.42 0.61 -14.26
C LEU A 78 3.63 -0.82 -14.75
N THR A 79 3.12 -1.81 -14.02
CA THR A 79 3.20 -3.23 -14.42
C THR A 79 2.47 -3.48 -15.75
N TYR A 80 1.31 -2.89 -15.94
CA TYR A 80 0.57 -3.02 -17.20
C TYR A 80 1.37 -2.53 -18.39
N PHE A 81 1.98 -1.34 -18.32
CA PHE A 81 2.70 -0.74 -19.44
C PHE A 81 4.11 -1.28 -19.62
N SER A 82 4.80 -1.70 -18.56
CA SER A 82 6.20 -2.16 -18.64
C SER A 82 6.40 -3.66 -18.56
N GLY A 83 5.45 -4.40 -18.01
CA GLY A 83 5.61 -5.82 -17.67
C GLY A 83 6.39 -6.09 -16.38
N PHE A 84 6.87 -5.04 -15.70
CA PHE A 84 7.65 -5.15 -14.47
C PHE A 84 6.76 -5.16 -13.22
N HIS A 85 7.04 -6.06 -12.28
CA HIS A 85 6.22 -6.30 -11.08
C HIS A 85 6.87 -5.83 -9.76
N GLY A 86 7.88 -4.99 -9.80
CA GLY A 86 8.53 -4.50 -8.58
C GLY A 86 7.86 -3.25 -8.01
N GLU A 87 8.22 -2.96 -6.78
CA GLU A 87 7.83 -1.76 -6.04
C GLU A 87 8.88 -0.64 -6.19
N ASN A 88 8.60 0.54 -5.63
CA ASN A 88 9.52 1.68 -5.60
C ASN A 88 10.21 1.96 -6.94
N SER A 89 9.41 2.05 -7.99
CA SER A 89 9.88 2.20 -9.36
C SER A 89 9.18 3.34 -10.08
N ASN A 90 9.81 3.82 -11.15
CA ASN A 90 9.23 4.83 -12.02
C ASN A 90 9.44 4.42 -13.48
N PHE A 91 8.46 4.65 -14.30
CA PHE A 91 8.51 4.35 -15.72
C PHE A 91 8.29 5.61 -16.54
N VAL A 92 9.26 5.95 -17.37
CA VAL A 92 9.22 7.15 -18.23
C VAL A 92 9.14 6.72 -19.68
N VAL A 93 8.14 7.22 -20.39
CA VAL A 93 7.95 7.01 -21.82
C VAL A 93 8.11 8.33 -22.55
N THR A 94 8.98 8.34 -23.56
CA THR A 94 9.15 9.46 -24.51
C THR A 94 8.53 9.09 -25.86
N ARG A 95 8.62 9.98 -26.83
CA ARG A 95 8.15 9.71 -28.20
C ARG A 95 8.84 8.49 -28.84
N THR A 96 10.06 8.15 -28.44
CA THR A 96 10.90 7.13 -29.09
C THR A 96 11.54 6.12 -28.17
N GLU A 97 11.64 6.42 -26.88
CA GLU A 97 12.33 5.61 -25.89
C GLU A 97 11.46 5.36 -24.67
N SER A 98 11.78 4.35 -23.90
CA SER A 98 11.20 4.11 -22.58
C SER A 98 12.25 3.62 -21.61
N ALA A 99 12.13 4.07 -20.33
CA ALA A 99 13.10 3.74 -19.29
C ALA A 99 12.41 3.43 -17.96
N LEU A 100 12.87 2.39 -17.28
CA LEU A 100 12.36 1.91 -16.01
C LEU A 100 13.43 2.12 -14.93
N TRP A 101 13.15 2.92 -13.92
CA TRP A 101 13.95 3.02 -12.70
C TRP A 101 13.51 1.96 -11.71
N ALA A 102 14.44 1.12 -11.28
CA ALA A 102 14.24 0.15 -10.22
C ALA A 102 15.36 0.26 -9.20
N ASP A 103 15.07 -0.02 -7.91
CA ASP A 103 16.10 -0.05 -6.87
C ASP A 103 16.84 -1.39 -6.79
N GLY A 104 17.88 -1.46 -5.97
CA GLY A 104 18.79 -2.61 -5.89
C GLY A 104 18.13 -3.94 -5.55
N ARG A 105 16.97 -3.93 -4.90
CA ARG A 105 16.20 -5.13 -4.56
C ARG A 105 15.67 -5.85 -5.80
N TYR A 106 15.47 -5.10 -6.90
CA TYR A 106 14.77 -5.56 -8.10
C TYR A 106 15.63 -5.63 -9.37
N PHE A 107 16.94 -5.31 -9.34
CA PHE A 107 17.75 -5.28 -10.56
C PHE A 107 17.68 -6.60 -11.36
N VAL A 108 17.84 -7.74 -10.68
CA VAL A 108 17.83 -9.07 -11.32
C VAL A 108 16.43 -9.40 -11.86
N GLN A 109 15.37 -9.05 -11.13
CA GLN A 109 14.00 -9.28 -11.56
C GLN A 109 13.66 -8.40 -12.76
N ALA A 110 13.96 -7.09 -12.69
CA ALA A 110 13.70 -6.16 -13.76
C ALA A 110 14.39 -6.57 -15.08
N GLU A 111 15.67 -6.98 -15.03
CA GLU A 111 16.38 -7.48 -16.22
C GLU A 111 15.66 -8.65 -16.88
N LYS A 112 15.11 -9.57 -16.08
CA LYS A 112 14.38 -10.74 -16.61
C LYS A 112 13.03 -10.37 -17.19
N GLU A 113 12.29 -9.50 -16.48
CA GLU A 113 10.89 -9.19 -16.83
C GLU A 113 10.76 -8.25 -18.02
N ILE A 114 11.71 -7.32 -18.22
CA ILE A 114 11.72 -6.42 -19.38
C ILE A 114 12.53 -6.97 -20.56
N ALA A 115 13.14 -8.16 -20.42
CA ALA A 115 13.94 -8.76 -21.48
C ALA A 115 13.15 -8.91 -22.79
N GLY A 116 13.75 -8.51 -23.91
CA GLY A 116 13.11 -8.55 -25.23
C GLY A 116 12.14 -7.40 -25.50
N THR A 117 12.03 -6.43 -24.61
CA THR A 117 11.34 -5.15 -24.84
C THR A 117 12.33 -4.04 -25.22
N GLU A 118 11.83 -2.87 -25.59
CA GLU A 118 12.66 -1.67 -25.82
C GLU A 118 13.08 -0.95 -24.53
N ILE A 119 12.58 -1.38 -23.37
CA ILE A 119 12.68 -0.66 -22.11
C ILE A 119 14.12 -0.72 -21.57
N GLN A 120 14.72 0.43 -21.30
CA GLN A 120 16.02 0.55 -20.67
C GLN A 120 15.91 0.46 -19.16
N LEU A 121 16.68 -0.43 -18.52
CA LEU A 121 16.77 -0.49 -17.07
C LEU A 121 17.71 0.60 -16.55
N MET A 122 17.16 1.48 -15.70
CA MET A 122 17.90 2.49 -14.95
C MET A 122 18.08 1.99 -13.52
N ARG A 123 19.26 1.52 -13.18
CA ARG A 123 19.59 0.98 -11.85
C ARG A 123 19.76 2.12 -10.86
N MET A 124 18.76 2.38 -10.03
CA MET A 124 18.75 3.49 -9.07
C MET A 124 19.96 3.43 -8.13
N GLY A 125 20.65 4.56 -7.98
CA GLY A 125 21.83 4.68 -7.10
C GLY A 125 23.15 4.23 -7.70
N GLU A 126 23.16 3.60 -8.89
CA GLU A 126 24.39 3.23 -9.57
C GLU A 126 25.09 4.45 -10.19
N PRO A 127 26.44 4.47 -10.22
CA PRO A 127 27.18 5.58 -10.82
C PRO A 127 26.81 5.84 -12.27
N GLY A 128 26.52 7.08 -12.62
CA GLY A 128 26.17 7.51 -13.97
C GLY A 128 24.70 7.34 -14.34
N VAL A 129 23.88 6.72 -13.50
CA VAL A 129 22.43 6.63 -13.69
C VAL A 129 21.77 7.91 -13.19
N PRO A 130 21.05 8.65 -14.07
CA PRO A 130 20.37 9.89 -13.65
C PRO A 130 19.16 9.58 -12.75
N THR A 131 18.78 10.57 -11.92
CA THR A 131 17.45 10.53 -11.28
C THR A 131 16.35 10.64 -12.33
N VAL A 132 15.13 10.29 -11.98
CA VAL A 132 13.96 10.42 -12.86
C VAL A 132 13.80 11.87 -13.32
N GLU A 133 13.89 12.84 -12.40
CA GLU A 133 13.78 14.26 -12.70
C GLU A 133 14.90 14.74 -13.63
N GLY A 134 16.14 14.30 -13.36
CA GLY A 134 17.30 14.63 -14.18
C GLY A 134 17.20 14.06 -15.59
N TYR A 135 16.68 12.86 -15.75
CA TYR A 135 16.40 12.26 -17.05
C TYR A 135 15.29 12.99 -17.79
N CYS A 136 14.16 13.26 -17.13
CA CYS A 136 13.06 14.03 -17.72
C CYS A 136 13.54 15.42 -18.19
N ALA A 137 14.35 16.11 -17.39
CA ALA A 137 14.95 17.38 -17.78
C ALA A 137 15.92 17.27 -18.98
N LYS A 138 16.60 16.13 -19.12
CA LYS A 138 17.50 15.88 -20.26
C LYS A 138 16.72 15.68 -21.56
N VAL A 139 15.65 14.85 -21.52
CA VAL A 139 14.93 14.41 -22.74
C VAL A 139 13.83 15.38 -23.17
N LEU A 140 13.31 16.21 -22.27
CA LEU A 140 12.29 17.21 -22.58
C LEU A 140 12.92 18.38 -23.35
N GLY A 141 12.31 18.81 -24.45
CA GLY A 141 12.66 20.01 -25.17
C GLY A 141 12.18 21.29 -24.48
N GLU A 142 12.64 22.46 -24.98
CA GLU A 142 12.23 23.77 -24.49
C GLU A 142 10.71 23.95 -24.62
N GLY A 143 10.04 24.34 -23.53
CA GLY A 143 8.59 24.58 -23.49
C GLY A 143 7.71 23.36 -23.72
N GLU A 144 8.28 22.15 -23.79
CA GLU A 144 7.52 20.93 -23.96
C GLU A 144 6.81 20.46 -22.67
N THR A 145 5.86 19.57 -22.84
CA THR A 145 4.99 19.09 -21.75
C THR A 145 5.39 17.70 -21.29
N LEU A 146 5.55 17.53 -19.96
CA LEU A 146 5.57 16.27 -19.27
C LEU A 146 4.16 15.98 -18.72
N GLY A 147 3.62 14.80 -19.03
CA GLY A 147 2.34 14.30 -18.52
C GLY A 147 2.52 13.30 -17.41
N LEU A 148 1.58 13.26 -16.46
CA LEU A 148 1.48 12.24 -15.41
C LEU A 148 0.07 12.21 -14.80
N CYS A 149 -0.28 11.09 -14.14
CA CYS A 149 -1.50 11.02 -13.34
C CYS A 149 -1.29 11.70 -11.99
N GLY A 150 -2.06 12.77 -11.71
CA GLY A 150 -1.95 13.52 -10.45
C GLY A 150 -2.43 12.72 -9.23
N LEU A 151 -3.25 11.69 -9.42
CA LEU A 151 -3.73 10.84 -8.32
C LEU A 151 -2.67 9.82 -7.87
N THR A 152 -1.83 9.32 -8.78
CA THR A 152 -0.83 8.30 -8.46
C THR A 152 0.56 8.88 -8.21
N ALA A 153 0.80 10.13 -8.60
CA ALA A 153 2.05 10.84 -8.33
C ALA A 153 1.95 11.61 -7.00
N ASN A 154 2.89 11.40 -6.09
CA ASN A 154 2.96 12.22 -4.88
C ASN A 154 3.47 13.62 -5.20
N THR A 155 3.14 14.58 -4.34
CA THR A 155 3.47 16.00 -4.55
C THR A 155 4.97 16.28 -4.53
N ALA A 156 5.75 15.55 -3.75
CA ALA A 156 7.20 15.72 -3.68
C ALA A 156 7.89 15.39 -5.01
N LEU A 157 7.48 14.28 -5.67
CA LEU A 157 7.96 13.93 -7.01
C LEU A 157 7.65 15.04 -8.03
N VAL A 158 6.41 15.53 -8.03
CA VAL A 158 6.01 16.59 -8.97
C VAL A 158 6.75 17.89 -8.72
N ASN A 159 6.98 18.25 -7.45
CA ASN A 159 7.79 19.43 -7.10
C ASN A 159 9.26 19.28 -7.53
N GLY A 160 9.82 18.07 -7.41
CA GLY A 160 11.15 17.75 -7.95
C GLY A 160 11.22 17.91 -9.46
N LEU A 161 10.21 17.42 -10.18
CA LEU A 161 10.07 17.57 -11.63
C LEU A 161 9.92 19.06 -12.03
N LYS A 162 9.05 19.84 -11.38
CA LYS A 162 8.90 21.28 -11.63
C LYS A 162 10.24 21.99 -11.55
N LYS A 163 10.99 21.75 -10.46
CA LYS A 163 12.31 22.35 -10.26
C LYS A 163 13.32 21.94 -11.34
N ALA A 164 13.33 20.66 -11.73
CA ALA A 164 14.25 20.16 -12.74
C ALA A 164 13.93 20.68 -14.17
N LEU A 165 12.64 20.93 -14.45
CA LEU A 165 12.17 21.40 -15.76
C LEU A 165 12.14 22.92 -15.90
N GLU A 166 12.25 23.69 -14.81
CA GLU A 166 12.24 25.15 -14.79
C GLU A 166 13.23 25.80 -15.79
N PRO A 167 14.52 25.36 -15.90
CA PRO A 167 15.48 25.92 -16.83
C PRO A 167 15.11 25.81 -18.30
N LYS A 168 14.19 24.87 -18.62
CA LYS A 168 13.68 24.66 -19.99
C LYS A 168 12.24 25.14 -20.18
N HIS A 169 11.69 25.90 -19.23
CA HIS A 169 10.29 26.33 -19.25
C HIS A 169 9.32 25.16 -19.49
N GLY A 170 9.69 23.94 -18.98
CA GLY A 170 8.90 22.73 -19.16
C GLY A 170 7.58 22.79 -18.42
N ILE A 171 6.54 22.27 -19.05
CA ILE A 171 5.17 22.30 -18.54
C ILE A 171 4.84 20.94 -17.94
N ILE A 172 4.25 20.90 -16.73
CA ILE A 172 3.66 19.68 -16.16
C ILE A 172 2.17 19.72 -16.37
N LYS A 173 1.63 18.67 -17.01
CA LYS A 173 0.20 18.48 -17.26
C LYS A 173 -0.29 17.23 -16.54
N THR A 174 -1.28 17.42 -15.66
CA THR A 174 -1.97 16.28 -15.05
C THR A 174 -3.04 15.75 -15.99
N LEU A 175 -2.93 14.47 -16.34
CA LEU A 175 -3.91 13.73 -17.14
C LEU A 175 -3.73 12.23 -16.84
N ASN A 176 -4.78 11.48 -16.96
CA ASN A 176 -4.79 10.06 -16.62
C ASN A 176 -4.94 9.22 -17.91
N LEU A 177 -3.82 9.03 -18.61
CA LEU A 177 -3.79 8.19 -19.81
C LEU A 177 -3.89 6.69 -19.48
N GLU A 178 -3.54 6.31 -18.27
CA GLU A 178 -3.64 4.93 -17.80
C GLU A 178 -5.10 4.45 -17.79
N ASP A 179 -6.02 5.26 -17.29
CA ASP A 179 -7.45 4.93 -17.25
C ASP A 179 -8.08 4.93 -18.65
N GLU A 180 -7.60 5.79 -19.53
CA GLU A 180 -8.08 5.85 -20.92
C GLU A 180 -7.67 4.61 -21.72
N LEU A 181 -6.47 4.08 -21.48
CA LEU A 181 -5.87 3.01 -22.27
C LEU A 181 -6.06 1.62 -21.68
N TRP A 182 -6.03 1.51 -20.35
CA TRP A 182 -6.20 0.23 -19.67
C TRP A 182 -7.66 0.03 -19.22
N THR A 183 -8.55 -0.18 -20.17
CA THR A 183 -9.97 -0.37 -19.91
C THR A 183 -10.36 -1.85 -19.85
N GLU A 184 -9.74 -2.70 -20.68
CA GLU A 184 -10.03 -4.13 -20.72
C GLU A 184 -9.17 -4.89 -19.71
N GLY A 185 -9.82 -5.71 -18.88
CA GLY A 185 -9.15 -6.55 -17.89
C GLY A 185 -8.56 -5.77 -16.70
N ARG A 186 -8.80 -4.46 -16.58
CA ARG A 186 -8.39 -3.70 -15.42
C ARG A 186 -9.17 -4.13 -14.18
N PRO A 187 -8.50 -4.46 -13.07
CA PRO A 187 -9.18 -4.79 -11.83
C PRO A 187 -10.05 -3.61 -11.36
N ALA A 188 -11.23 -3.91 -10.81
CA ALA A 188 -12.06 -2.89 -10.18
C ALA A 188 -11.39 -2.33 -8.93
N LEU A 189 -11.83 -1.15 -8.48
CA LEU A 189 -11.48 -0.65 -7.15
C LEU A 189 -11.97 -1.63 -6.08
N PRO A 190 -11.21 -1.80 -4.98
CA PRO A 190 -11.64 -2.66 -3.88
C PRO A 190 -12.95 -2.19 -3.25
N ASP A 191 -13.79 -3.15 -2.87
CA ASP A 191 -15.11 -2.91 -2.27
C ASP A 191 -15.35 -3.75 -0.99
N THR A 192 -14.27 -4.20 -0.33
CA THR A 192 -14.38 -5.05 0.85
C THR A 192 -15.08 -4.31 2.01
N PRO A 193 -15.84 -5.03 2.88
CA PRO A 193 -16.52 -4.41 3.99
C PRO A 193 -15.55 -3.67 4.92
N ALA A 194 -15.88 -2.41 5.25
CA ALA A 194 -15.11 -1.60 6.19
C ALA A 194 -15.72 -1.69 7.60
N TRP A 195 -14.87 -1.97 8.60
CA TRP A 195 -15.25 -2.21 9.99
C TRP A 195 -14.32 -1.47 10.97
N ILE A 196 -14.70 -1.36 12.24
CA ILE A 196 -13.90 -0.68 13.28
C ILE A 196 -13.24 -1.72 14.19
N LEU A 197 -11.92 -1.57 14.38
CA LEU A 197 -11.18 -2.33 15.38
C LEU A 197 -11.65 -1.87 16.78
N PRO A 198 -12.13 -2.78 17.66
CA PRO A 198 -12.61 -2.42 18.98
C PRO A 198 -11.55 -1.71 19.84
N LYS A 199 -12.01 -0.76 20.68
CA LYS A 199 -11.14 0.00 21.59
C LYS A 199 -10.30 -0.90 22.50
N GLU A 200 -10.81 -2.08 22.86
CA GLU A 200 -10.07 -3.07 23.68
C GLU A 200 -8.74 -3.50 23.05
N TYR A 201 -8.63 -3.46 21.71
CA TYR A 201 -7.39 -3.72 21.00
C TYR A 201 -6.60 -2.45 20.70
N ALA A 202 -7.29 -1.36 20.39
CA ALA A 202 -6.67 -0.10 19.95
C ALA A 202 -6.23 0.81 21.12
N GLY A 203 -6.73 0.58 22.34
CA GLY A 203 -6.46 1.39 23.54
C GLY A 203 -7.22 2.71 23.59
N PHE A 204 -7.34 3.42 22.46
CA PHE A 204 -8.06 4.67 22.32
C PHE A 204 -9.18 4.57 21.28
N SER A 205 -10.27 5.30 21.53
CA SER A 205 -11.34 5.50 20.54
C SER A 205 -10.90 6.47 19.43
N PRO A 206 -11.59 6.50 18.28
CA PRO A 206 -11.33 7.50 17.26
C PRO A 206 -11.44 8.95 17.77
N ALA A 207 -12.42 9.28 18.64
CA ALA A 207 -12.55 10.60 19.23
C ALA A 207 -11.31 10.99 20.05
N GLU A 208 -10.82 10.11 20.93
CA GLU A 208 -9.62 10.35 21.73
C GLU A 208 -8.38 10.58 20.85
N LYS A 209 -8.24 9.83 19.75
CA LYS A 209 -7.12 9.99 18.80
C LYS A 209 -7.26 11.28 17.98
N LEU A 210 -8.47 11.66 17.57
CA LEU A 210 -8.75 12.93 16.90
C LEU A 210 -8.40 14.12 17.79
N ASP A 211 -8.71 14.07 19.07
CA ASP A 211 -8.38 15.15 20.00
C ASP A 211 -6.87 15.26 20.23
N GLN A 212 -6.17 14.13 20.33
CA GLN A 212 -4.70 14.11 20.36
C GLN A 212 -4.10 14.71 19.09
N LEU A 213 -4.63 14.34 17.91
CA LEU A 213 -4.19 14.91 16.64
C LEU A 213 -4.38 16.42 16.57
N ARG A 214 -5.56 16.91 16.96
CA ARG A 214 -5.85 18.35 17.01
C ARG A 214 -4.87 19.13 17.90
N ALA A 215 -4.49 18.54 19.04
CA ALA A 215 -3.46 19.12 19.90
C ALA A 215 -2.10 19.20 19.19
N LYS A 216 -1.70 18.14 18.47
CA LYS A 216 -0.43 18.12 17.69
C LYS A 216 -0.44 19.10 16.53
N LEU A 217 -1.54 19.25 15.83
CA LEU A 217 -1.69 20.25 14.77
C LEU A 217 -1.52 21.68 15.30
N LYS A 218 -2.11 21.98 16.46
CA LYS A 218 -1.94 23.28 17.12
C LYS A 218 -0.48 23.55 17.49
N GLU A 219 0.25 22.55 17.98
CA GLU A 219 1.70 22.67 18.26
C GLU A 219 2.49 23.01 16.99
N GLN A 220 2.08 22.50 15.84
CA GLN A 220 2.67 22.77 14.53
C GLN A 220 2.14 24.06 13.88
N GLY A 221 1.24 24.82 14.52
CA GLY A 221 0.63 26.02 13.95
C GLY A 221 -0.29 25.71 12.77
N CYS A 222 -0.89 24.53 12.75
CA CYS A 222 -1.93 24.11 11.80
C CYS A 222 -3.28 24.03 12.49
N THR A 223 -4.36 24.26 11.74
CA THR A 223 -5.73 24.11 12.23
C THR A 223 -6.40 22.87 11.65
N ALA A 224 -5.93 22.39 10.50
CA ALA A 224 -6.49 21.21 9.84
C ALA A 224 -5.39 20.29 9.31
N GLN A 225 -5.76 19.04 9.01
CA GLN A 225 -4.93 18.09 8.33
C GLN A 225 -5.72 17.34 7.26
N PHE A 226 -5.10 17.17 6.09
CA PHE A 226 -5.54 16.21 5.10
C PHE A 226 -4.76 14.89 5.29
N VAL A 227 -5.47 13.83 5.65
CA VAL A 227 -4.90 12.49 5.88
C VAL A 227 -5.16 11.64 4.64
N GLY A 228 -4.11 11.44 3.84
CA GLY A 228 -4.16 10.60 2.63
C GLY A 228 -3.63 9.19 2.86
N LYS A 229 -2.72 9.00 3.80
CA LYS A 229 -2.02 7.73 4.01
C LYS A 229 -2.90 6.72 4.76
N LEU A 230 -3.10 5.52 4.17
CA LEU A 230 -4.08 4.54 4.66
C LEU A 230 -3.74 3.98 6.05
N ASP A 231 -2.49 3.73 6.34
CA ASP A 231 -2.04 3.23 7.64
C ASP A 231 -2.25 4.27 8.76
N ASN A 232 -2.03 5.57 8.47
CA ASN A 232 -2.32 6.66 9.39
C ASN A 232 -3.82 6.78 9.66
N LEU A 233 -4.62 6.68 8.61
CA LEU A 233 -6.08 6.72 8.70
C LEU A 233 -6.63 5.50 9.45
N ALA A 234 -6.12 4.30 9.14
CA ALA A 234 -6.52 3.07 9.80
C ALA A 234 -6.24 3.11 11.31
N TRP A 235 -5.12 3.71 11.73
CA TRP A 235 -4.82 3.93 13.15
C TRP A 235 -5.70 5.02 13.77
N LEU A 236 -5.84 6.17 13.11
CA LEU A 236 -6.57 7.32 13.62
C LEU A 236 -8.04 6.98 13.92
N LEU A 237 -8.70 6.32 12.98
CA LEU A 237 -10.13 6.01 13.07
C LEU A 237 -10.42 4.57 13.50
N ASN A 238 -9.40 3.77 13.84
CA ASN A 238 -9.54 2.34 14.10
C ASN A 238 -10.21 1.58 12.92
N LEU A 239 -10.16 2.15 11.71
CA LEU A 239 -10.85 1.66 10.52
C LEU A 239 -10.05 0.52 9.87
N ARG A 240 -10.73 -0.54 9.47
CA ARG A 240 -10.16 -1.69 8.78
C ARG A 240 -11.00 -2.09 7.58
N ALA A 241 -10.37 -2.57 6.53
CA ALA A 241 -10.95 -3.30 5.40
C ALA A 241 -9.83 -4.13 4.74
N MET A 242 -10.16 -5.00 3.82
CA MET A 242 -9.17 -5.82 3.11
C MET A 242 -8.96 -5.33 1.68
N ASP A 243 -8.72 -4.02 1.51
CA ASP A 243 -8.57 -3.40 0.19
C ASP A 243 -7.16 -3.56 -0.37
N ILE A 244 -6.20 -3.68 0.51
CA ILE A 244 -4.77 -3.90 0.18
C ILE A 244 -4.43 -5.34 0.57
N GLU A 245 -3.74 -6.04 -0.32
CA GLU A 245 -3.25 -7.38 -0.04
C GLU A 245 -2.38 -7.38 1.21
N CYS A 246 -2.55 -8.36 2.07
CA CYS A 246 -1.81 -8.53 3.33
C CYS A 246 -1.96 -7.41 4.37
N THR A 247 -2.65 -6.31 4.06
CA THR A 247 -2.80 -5.18 4.98
C THR A 247 -4.27 -4.80 5.14
N PRO A 248 -4.83 -4.81 6.37
CA PRO A 248 -6.25 -4.55 6.59
C PRO A 248 -6.58 -3.05 6.54
N TYR A 249 -6.28 -2.39 5.45
CA TYR A 249 -6.56 -0.97 5.23
C TYR A 249 -7.78 -0.76 4.35
N ALA A 250 -8.51 0.33 4.64
CA ALA A 250 -9.62 0.81 3.82
C ALA A 250 -9.13 1.93 2.91
N MET A 251 -9.38 1.85 1.61
CA MET A 251 -9.18 2.98 0.71
C MET A 251 -10.12 4.12 1.11
N ALA A 252 -9.53 5.17 1.66
CA ALA A 252 -10.27 6.33 2.15
C ALA A 252 -9.33 7.52 2.36
N TYR A 253 -9.92 8.73 2.42
CA TYR A 253 -9.25 9.94 2.88
C TYR A 253 -9.94 10.45 4.13
N CYS A 254 -9.25 11.26 4.93
CA CYS A 254 -9.88 11.97 6.03
C CYS A 254 -9.42 13.42 6.06
N TYR A 255 -10.37 14.33 6.23
CA TYR A 255 -10.12 15.74 6.48
C TYR A 255 -10.51 16.08 7.93
N VAL A 256 -9.55 16.54 8.70
CA VAL A 256 -9.72 16.84 10.14
C VAL A 256 -9.55 18.33 10.37
N THR A 257 -10.53 18.96 11.01
CA THR A 257 -10.50 20.34 11.47
C THR A 257 -10.73 20.39 13.01
N PRO A 258 -10.69 21.56 13.67
CA PRO A 258 -10.91 21.65 15.11
C PRO A 258 -12.25 21.06 15.59
N ASP A 259 -13.27 21.14 14.77
CA ASP A 259 -14.66 20.81 15.13
C ASP A 259 -15.28 19.65 14.33
N ARG A 260 -14.62 19.19 13.26
CA ARG A 260 -15.15 18.09 12.41
C ARG A 260 -14.06 17.14 11.95
N ALA A 261 -14.48 15.93 11.61
CA ALA A 261 -13.70 14.95 10.86
C ALA A 261 -14.60 14.36 9.77
N VAL A 262 -14.14 14.41 8.51
CA VAL A 262 -14.89 13.90 7.36
C VAL A 262 -14.09 12.75 6.76
N LEU A 263 -14.68 11.56 6.74
CA LEU A 263 -14.12 10.36 6.13
C LEU A 263 -14.71 10.17 4.72
N PHE A 264 -13.87 10.25 3.70
CA PHE A 264 -14.23 10.00 2.32
C PHE A 264 -13.96 8.53 1.98
N ILE A 265 -15.02 7.76 1.81
CA ILE A 265 -14.99 6.32 1.58
C ILE A 265 -16.20 5.92 0.74
N ASN A 266 -16.13 4.82 -0.02
CA ASN A 266 -17.34 4.24 -0.58
C ASN A 266 -18.29 3.86 0.58
N THR A 267 -19.31 4.67 0.82
CA THR A 267 -20.18 4.57 2.00
C THR A 267 -21.04 3.30 2.00
N ALA A 268 -21.25 2.68 0.84
CA ALA A 268 -22.05 1.45 0.72
C ALA A 268 -21.37 0.26 1.41
N ARG A 269 -20.03 0.24 1.49
CA ARG A 269 -19.26 -0.85 2.08
C ARG A 269 -18.96 -0.70 3.58
N VAL A 270 -19.27 0.46 4.17
CA VAL A 270 -19.10 0.67 5.62
C VAL A 270 -20.22 -0.08 6.35
N THR A 271 -19.84 -0.98 7.27
CA THR A 271 -20.83 -1.79 8.00
C THR A 271 -21.74 -0.90 8.87
N PRO A 272 -22.97 -1.31 9.17
CA PRO A 272 -23.89 -0.53 10.02
C PRO A 272 -23.28 -0.20 11.39
N GLU A 273 -22.57 -1.15 11.99
CA GLU A 273 -21.86 -0.99 13.26
C GLU A 273 -20.76 0.05 13.15
N ALA A 274 -19.97 0.02 12.08
CA ALA A 274 -18.92 0.99 11.82
C ALA A 274 -19.50 2.39 11.58
N LYS A 275 -20.61 2.52 10.86
CA LYS A 275 -21.30 3.80 10.68
C LYS A 275 -21.73 4.40 12.02
N THR A 276 -22.32 3.57 12.88
CA THR A 276 -22.76 3.99 14.21
C THR A 276 -21.58 4.42 15.08
N GLU A 277 -20.51 3.63 15.09
CA GLU A 277 -19.31 3.93 15.88
C GLU A 277 -18.59 5.20 15.40
N LEU A 278 -18.42 5.38 14.09
CA LEU A 278 -17.82 6.58 13.51
C LEU A 278 -18.64 7.83 13.85
N ALA A 279 -19.97 7.77 13.71
CA ALA A 279 -20.87 8.88 14.06
C ALA A 279 -20.80 9.23 15.55
N ALA A 280 -20.77 8.22 16.44
CA ALA A 280 -20.62 8.40 17.89
C ALA A 280 -19.27 9.06 18.26
N ASN A 281 -18.24 8.90 17.42
CA ASN A 281 -16.92 9.51 17.59
C ASN A 281 -16.74 10.83 16.80
N GLY A 282 -17.83 11.43 16.30
CA GLY A 282 -17.81 12.73 15.63
C GLY A 282 -17.25 12.70 14.20
N VAL A 283 -17.26 11.53 13.54
CA VAL A 283 -16.83 11.36 12.16
C VAL A 283 -18.03 11.30 11.23
N THR A 284 -18.06 12.17 10.22
CA THR A 284 -19.08 12.16 9.16
C THR A 284 -18.54 11.45 7.94
N LEU A 285 -19.42 10.76 7.18
CA LEU A 285 -19.06 10.04 5.98
C LEU A 285 -19.39 10.87 4.74
N ALA A 286 -18.51 10.81 3.75
CA ALA A 286 -18.75 11.32 2.39
C ALA A 286 -18.29 10.25 1.38
N GLU A 287 -18.76 10.34 0.14
CA GLU A 287 -18.31 9.42 -0.92
C GLU A 287 -16.83 9.65 -1.26
N TYR A 288 -16.14 8.57 -1.57
CA TYR A 288 -14.70 8.58 -1.84
C TYR A 288 -14.33 9.59 -2.94
N ASP A 289 -15.08 9.59 -4.04
CA ASP A 289 -14.81 10.43 -5.20
C ASP A 289 -15.16 11.91 -4.97
N ALA A 290 -15.90 12.23 -3.90
CA ALA A 290 -16.27 13.61 -3.58
C ALA A 290 -15.11 14.44 -2.98
N VAL A 291 -13.97 13.85 -2.67
CA VAL A 291 -12.89 14.50 -1.93
C VAL A 291 -12.36 15.76 -2.61
N LEU A 292 -12.13 15.73 -3.92
CA LEU A 292 -11.61 16.89 -4.66
C LEU A 292 -12.63 18.04 -4.67
N ASP A 293 -13.88 17.76 -4.98
CA ASP A 293 -14.97 18.75 -5.00
C ASP A 293 -15.23 19.33 -3.61
N PHE A 294 -15.16 18.48 -2.59
CA PHE A 294 -15.32 18.93 -1.20
C PHE A 294 -14.20 19.89 -0.79
N MET A 295 -12.94 19.55 -1.10
CA MET A 295 -11.82 20.44 -0.78
C MET A 295 -11.81 21.70 -1.61
N ALA A 296 -12.28 21.67 -2.86
CA ALA A 296 -12.47 22.85 -3.67
C ALA A 296 -13.57 23.80 -3.16
N ALA A 297 -14.63 23.22 -2.55
CA ALA A 297 -15.77 23.96 -2.01
C ALA A 297 -15.59 24.40 -0.54
N GLU A 298 -14.47 24.08 0.11
CA GLU A 298 -14.20 24.50 1.48
C GLU A 298 -14.11 26.02 1.59
N THR A 299 -14.87 26.60 2.50
CA THR A 299 -14.95 28.06 2.68
C THR A 299 -14.40 28.54 4.03
N GLU A 300 -14.26 27.61 4.98
CA GLU A 300 -13.71 27.95 6.29
C GLU A 300 -12.19 28.15 6.20
N PRO A 301 -11.66 29.29 6.67
CA PRO A 301 -10.23 29.53 6.65
C PRO A 301 -9.46 28.50 7.49
N GLN A 302 -8.57 27.74 6.86
CA GLN A 302 -7.76 26.72 7.53
C GLN A 302 -6.29 26.79 7.11
N THR A 303 -5.39 26.51 8.07
CA THR A 303 -4.01 26.15 7.79
C THR A 303 -3.91 24.62 7.78
N VAL A 304 -3.86 24.05 6.58
CA VAL A 304 -3.93 22.61 6.35
C VAL A 304 -2.52 21.99 6.31
N LEU A 305 -2.24 21.09 7.22
CA LEU A 305 -1.05 20.23 7.13
C LEU A 305 -1.25 19.21 6.01
N ALA A 306 -0.35 19.20 5.03
CA ALA A 306 -0.31 18.23 3.95
C ALA A 306 1.16 17.85 3.68
N GLU A 307 1.54 16.62 4.02
CA GLU A 307 2.88 16.10 3.79
C GLU A 307 3.06 15.74 2.32
N THR A 308 3.95 16.45 1.62
CA THR A 308 4.10 16.33 0.16
C THR A 308 4.57 14.96 -0.32
N SER A 309 5.21 14.16 0.55
CA SER A 309 5.64 12.80 0.24
C SER A 309 4.50 11.77 0.24
N THR A 310 3.38 12.08 0.91
CA THR A 310 2.26 11.16 1.10
C THR A 310 0.94 11.63 0.50
N VAL A 311 0.80 12.94 0.23
CA VAL A 311 -0.39 13.50 -0.42
C VAL A 311 -0.19 13.51 -1.93
N ASN A 312 -1.14 12.91 -2.66
CA ASN A 312 -1.11 12.92 -4.11
C ASN A 312 -1.27 14.33 -4.68
N TYR A 313 -0.72 14.53 -5.88
CA TYR A 313 -0.64 15.86 -6.46
C TYR A 313 -2.00 16.45 -6.86
N ALA A 314 -2.97 15.62 -7.23
CA ALA A 314 -4.32 16.10 -7.57
C ALA A 314 -5.00 16.77 -6.37
N VAL A 315 -4.96 16.14 -5.20
CA VAL A 315 -5.47 16.72 -3.95
C VAL A 315 -4.68 17.97 -3.58
N TYR A 316 -3.36 17.90 -3.63
CA TYR A 316 -2.50 19.03 -3.25
C TYR A 316 -2.76 20.27 -4.11
N GLN A 317 -2.97 20.10 -5.43
CA GLN A 317 -3.35 21.21 -6.32
C GLN A 317 -4.66 21.86 -5.91
N VAL A 318 -5.68 21.08 -5.54
CA VAL A 318 -6.97 21.61 -5.10
C VAL A 318 -6.82 22.39 -3.80
N LEU A 319 -6.03 21.87 -2.85
CA LEU A 319 -5.74 22.58 -1.60
C LEU A 319 -5.03 23.91 -1.84
N GLU A 320 -4.02 23.95 -2.72
CA GLU A 320 -3.28 25.18 -3.06
C GLU A 320 -4.14 26.22 -3.80
N GLN A 321 -5.08 25.77 -4.63
CA GLN A 321 -5.94 26.65 -5.43
C GLN A 321 -7.11 27.21 -4.64
N ASN A 322 -7.48 26.62 -3.50
CA ASN A 322 -8.58 27.10 -2.68
C ASN A 322 -8.13 28.31 -1.83
N PRO A 323 -8.73 29.51 -2.03
CA PRO A 323 -8.32 30.74 -1.33
C PRO A 323 -8.60 30.72 0.17
N ALA A 324 -9.48 29.85 0.67
CA ALA A 324 -9.73 29.70 2.10
C ALA A 324 -8.65 28.85 2.79
N LEU A 325 -7.83 28.11 2.03
CA LEU A 325 -6.85 27.19 2.58
C LEU A 325 -5.43 27.73 2.45
N THR A 326 -4.66 27.63 3.53
CA THR A 326 -3.20 27.84 3.52
C THR A 326 -2.54 26.50 3.72
N VAL A 327 -1.89 25.98 2.67
CA VAL A 327 -1.22 24.68 2.75
C VAL A 327 0.12 24.81 3.43
N LYS A 328 0.37 24.00 4.44
CA LYS A 328 1.65 23.87 5.12
C LYS A 328 2.21 22.46 4.90
N ASN A 329 3.37 22.38 4.25
CA ASN A 329 4.13 21.13 4.19
C ASN A 329 4.81 20.89 5.53
N GLY A 330 4.71 19.67 6.05
CA GLY A 330 5.35 19.28 7.31
C GLY A 330 5.13 17.80 7.57
N THR A 331 5.86 17.27 8.54
CA THR A 331 5.76 15.85 8.91
C THR A 331 4.39 15.56 9.54
N ASP A 332 3.73 14.52 9.04
CA ASP A 332 2.46 14.03 9.60
C ASP A 332 2.65 13.55 11.05
N PRO A 333 2.01 14.17 12.04
CA PRO A 333 2.13 13.74 13.44
C PRO A 333 1.62 12.31 13.68
N LEU A 334 0.72 11.81 12.84
CA LEU A 334 0.20 10.45 12.94
C LEU A 334 1.30 9.38 12.79
N LEU A 335 2.36 9.69 12.07
CA LEU A 335 3.51 8.79 11.94
C LEU A 335 4.09 8.43 13.32
N MET A 336 4.33 9.43 14.17
CA MET A 336 4.87 9.20 15.51
C MET A 336 3.79 8.75 16.50
N MET A 337 2.56 9.24 16.38
CA MET A 337 1.45 8.87 17.27
C MET A 337 1.14 7.37 17.18
N LYS A 338 1.14 6.78 15.97
CA LYS A 338 0.96 5.33 15.80
C LYS A 338 2.24 4.53 16.07
N GLY A 339 3.40 5.11 15.80
CA GLY A 339 4.70 4.46 15.99
C GLY A 339 5.03 4.22 17.46
N VAL A 340 4.65 5.17 18.33
CA VAL A 340 4.78 5.05 19.80
C VAL A 340 3.51 4.40 20.34
N LYS A 341 3.58 3.08 20.51
CA LYS A 341 2.44 2.28 20.97
C LYS A 341 2.00 2.66 22.37
N ASN A 342 0.68 2.76 22.61
CA ASN A 342 0.13 2.87 23.95
C ASN A 342 0.25 1.55 24.73
N ASP A 343 -0.05 1.57 26.03
CA ASP A 343 0.13 0.38 26.89
C ASP A 343 -0.70 -0.82 26.42
N THR A 344 -1.90 -0.59 25.92
CA THR A 344 -2.79 -1.63 25.37
C THR A 344 -2.19 -2.23 24.11
N GLU A 345 -1.81 -1.41 23.14
CA GLU A 345 -1.16 -1.85 21.90
C GLU A 345 0.15 -2.59 22.19
N LEU A 346 0.94 -2.13 23.17
CA LEU A 346 2.20 -2.75 23.56
C LEU A 346 2.00 -4.14 24.19
N ALA A 347 1.00 -4.28 25.09
CA ALA A 347 0.65 -5.56 25.70
C ALA A 347 0.19 -6.57 24.63
N HIS A 348 -0.71 -6.16 23.76
CA HIS A 348 -1.23 -6.98 22.68
C HIS A 348 -0.18 -7.35 21.64
N THR A 349 0.73 -6.44 21.29
CA THR A 349 1.85 -6.75 20.40
C THR A 349 2.72 -7.87 20.96
N LYS A 350 3.01 -7.87 22.26
CA LYS A 350 3.78 -8.95 22.92
C LYS A 350 3.06 -10.29 22.83
N GLU A 351 1.74 -10.31 23.10
CA GLU A 351 0.93 -11.53 23.00
C GLU A 351 0.85 -12.06 21.55
N ALA A 352 0.68 -11.19 20.58
CA ALA A 352 0.67 -11.56 19.17
C ALA A 352 2.00 -12.21 18.75
N HIS A 353 3.14 -11.67 19.18
CA HIS A 353 4.46 -12.25 18.89
C HIS A 353 4.67 -13.62 19.58
N ILE A 354 4.18 -13.82 20.80
CA ILE A 354 4.23 -15.14 21.47
C ILE A 354 3.40 -16.14 20.68
N ARG A 355 2.19 -15.77 20.26
CA ARG A 355 1.29 -16.61 19.48
C ARG A 355 1.90 -17.01 18.14
N ASP A 356 2.46 -16.03 17.43
CA ASP A 356 3.12 -16.25 16.14
C ASP A 356 4.39 -17.10 16.27
N ALA A 357 5.18 -16.88 17.33
CA ALA A 357 6.34 -17.72 17.63
C ALA A 357 5.98 -19.19 17.82
N VAL A 358 4.84 -19.50 18.45
CA VAL A 358 4.36 -20.88 18.58
C VAL A 358 3.99 -21.45 17.21
N ALA A 359 3.35 -20.68 16.33
CA ALA A 359 3.05 -21.10 14.96
C ALA A 359 4.33 -21.38 14.18
N MET A 360 5.33 -20.49 14.29
CA MET A 360 6.65 -20.63 13.67
C MET A 360 7.39 -21.90 14.16
N VAL A 361 7.41 -22.19 15.44
CA VAL A 361 8.04 -23.41 15.99
C VAL A 361 7.33 -24.67 15.47
N ARG A 362 6.01 -24.68 15.44
CA ARG A 362 5.24 -25.81 14.89
C ARG A 362 5.51 -26.01 13.41
N PHE A 363 5.60 -24.95 12.65
CA PHE A 363 6.00 -24.97 11.24
C PHE A 363 7.38 -25.64 11.07
N GLN A 364 8.39 -25.20 11.83
CA GLN A 364 9.75 -25.77 11.75
C GLN A 364 9.76 -27.26 12.05
N ILE A 365 9.06 -27.70 13.11
CA ILE A 365 8.96 -29.11 13.48
C ILE A 365 8.30 -29.92 12.34
N GLU A 366 7.18 -29.48 11.77
CA GLU A 366 6.53 -30.20 10.66
C GLU A 366 7.43 -30.24 9.42
N LEU A 367 8.06 -29.13 9.06
CA LEU A 367 8.98 -29.06 7.92
C LEU A 367 10.13 -30.08 8.06
N GLU A 368 10.78 -30.11 9.22
CA GLU A 368 11.87 -31.05 9.49
C GLU A 368 11.41 -32.52 9.46
N GLN A 369 10.25 -32.83 10.05
CA GLN A 369 9.68 -34.17 10.07
C GLN A 369 9.35 -34.67 8.66
N ARG A 370 8.72 -33.84 7.82
CA ARG A 370 8.35 -34.20 6.45
C ARG A 370 9.58 -34.35 5.56
N LEU A 371 10.59 -33.48 5.71
CA LEU A 371 11.87 -33.66 5.04
C LEU A 371 12.59 -34.93 5.49
N ALA A 372 12.57 -35.26 6.78
CA ALA A 372 13.17 -36.49 7.31
C ALA A 372 12.46 -37.75 6.80
N ALA A 373 11.14 -37.69 6.59
CA ALA A 373 10.35 -38.76 6.00
C ALA A 373 10.60 -38.95 4.49
N GLY A 374 11.38 -38.07 3.85
CA GLY A 374 11.69 -38.14 2.42
C GLY A 374 10.61 -37.54 1.51
N GLU A 375 9.70 -36.74 2.06
CA GLU A 375 8.70 -36.05 1.25
C GLU A 375 9.36 -34.99 0.35
N THR A 376 8.84 -34.84 -0.86
CA THR A 376 9.22 -33.76 -1.76
C THR A 376 8.50 -32.50 -1.36
N LEU A 377 9.25 -31.54 -0.81
CA LEU A 377 8.74 -30.21 -0.39
C LEU A 377 9.30 -29.12 -1.30
N THR A 378 8.56 -28.07 -1.47
CA THR A 378 8.92 -26.91 -2.28
C THR A 378 8.79 -25.62 -1.47
N GLU A 379 9.28 -24.52 -2.00
CA GLU A 379 9.06 -23.19 -1.40
C GLU A 379 7.58 -22.86 -1.22
N LEU A 380 6.71 -23.33 -2.13
CA LEU A 380 5.24 -23.19 -1.99
C LEU A 380 4.72 -24.01 -0.80
N THR A 381 5.26 -25.21 -0.57
CA THR A 381 4.86 -26.03 0.59
C THR A 381 5.26 -25.37 1.91
N VAL A 382 6.36 -24.64 1.94
CA VAL A 382 6.79 -23.87 3.14
C VAL A 382 5.73 -22.84 3.51
N ASP A 383 5.26 -22.05 2.55
CA ASP A 383 4.19 -21.07 2.75
C ASP A 383 2.89 -21.74 3.23
N GLU A 384 2.48 -22.84 2.60
CA GLU A 384 1.27 -23.60 2.97
C GLU A 384 1.31 -24.11 4.42
N ILE A 385 2.46 -24.67 4.86
CA ILE A 385 2.61 -25.18 6.23
C ILE A 385 2.54 -24.01 7.22
N LEU A 386 3.21 -22.91 6.93
CA LEU A 386 3.25 -21.75 7.82
C LEU A 386 1.87 -21.10 7.94
N HIS A 387 1.20 -20.87 6.81
CA HIS A 387 -0.19 -20.40 6.79
C HIS A 387 -1.13 -21.28 7.61
N LYS A 388 -1.02 -22.60 7.48
CA LYS A 388 -1.81 -23.57 8.27
C LYS A 388 -1.69 -23.32 9.76
N TYR A 389 -0.48 -23.07 10.28
CA TYR A 389 -0.29 -22.85 11.71
C TYR A 389 -0.72 -21.47 12.16
N ARG A 390 -0.51 -20.42 11.38
CA ARG A 390 -0.92 -19.06 11.68
C ARG A 390 -2.45 -18.90 11.63
N SER A 391 -3.09 -19.39 10.57
CA SER A 391 -4.54 -19.28 10.38
C SER A 391 -5.37 -20.09 11.40
N ASN A 392 -4.74 -21.08 12.05
CA ASN A 392 -5.36 -21.83 13.14
C ASN A 392 -5.13 -21.22 14.53
N THR A 393 -4.57 -20.02 14.61
CA THR A 393 -4.45 -19.29 15.88
C THR A 393 -5.63 -18.33 16.08
N ASP A 394 -5.86 -17.98 17.36
CA ASP A 394 -6.87 -16.98 17.67
C ASP A 394 -6.51 -15.61 17.08
N LYS A 395 -7.53 -14.84 16.68
CA LYS A 395 -7.41 -13.45 16.24
C LYS A 395 -6.67 -13.26 14.90
N PHE A 396 -6.29 -14.30 14.19
CA PHE A 396 -5.67 -14.18 12.87
C PHE A 396 -6.61 -13.48 11.89
N ILE A 397 -6.08 -12.52 11.13
CA ILE A 397 -6.79 -11.80 10.07
C ILE A 397 -6.25 -12.26 8.71
N VAL A 398 -4.95 -12.06 8.49
CA VAL A 398 -4.26 -12.30 7.22
C VAL A 398 -2.74 -12.34 7.46
N GLU A 399 -1.96 -12.87 6.54
CA GLU A 399 -0.51 -12.64 6.52
C GLU A 399 -0.20 -11.14 6.45
N SER A 400 0.86 -10.68 7.13
CA SER A 400 1.24 -9.25 7.11
C SER A 400 1.93 -8.84 5.80
N PHE A 401 2.48 -9.81 5.09
CA PHE A 401 3.01 -9.71 3.72
C PHE A 401 3.10 -11.11 3.11
N GLY A 402 3.28 -11.17 1.79
CA GLY A 402 3.47 -12.45 1.09
C GLY A 402 4.71 -13.17 1.59
N THR A 403 4.57 -14.41 2.06
CA THR A 403 5.69 -15.19 2.59
C THR A 403 6.84 -15.29 1.57
N ILE A 404 8.03 -14.90 1.98
CA ILE A 404 9.27 -15.11 1.24
C ILE A 404 9.86 -16.43 1.73
N ALA A 405 9.65 -17.51 0.98
CA ALA A 405 10.28 -18.79 1.22
C ALA A 405 11.31 -19.00 0.11
N ALA A 406 12.60 -18.83 0.40
CA ALA A 406 13.65 -18.76 -0.60
C ALA A 406 14.76 -19.76 -0.30
N TYR A 407 14.89 -20.80 -1.14
CA TYR A 407 15.88 -21.84 -0.99
C TYR A 407 17.09 -21.60 -1.87
N GLY A 408 18.30 -21.71 -1.29
CA GLY A 408 19.56 -21.61 -2.01
C GLY A 408 19.72 -20.26 -2.72
N GLY A 409 19.88 -20.28 -4.03
CA GLY A 409 20.11 -19.06 -4.84
C GLY A 409 18.95 -18.08 -4.86
N ASN A 410 17.72 -18.52 -4.61
CA ASN A 410 16.54 -17.65 -4.57
C ASN A 410 16.61 -16.67 -3.40
N ALA A 411 17.31 -17.03 -2.30
CA ALA A 411 17.51 -16.16 -1.15
C ALA A 411 18.37 -14.91 -1.42
N ALA A 412 18.98 -14.80 -2.61
CA ALA A 412 19.67 -13.58 -3.04
C ALA A 412 18.71 -12.48 -3.55
N MET A 413 17.44 -12.80 -3.75
CA MET A 413 16.40 -11.85 -4.17
C MET A 413 15.57 -11.46 -2.96
N MET A 414 15.68 -10.20 -2.50
CA MET A 414 15.10 -9.72 -1.23
C MET A 414 13.57 -9.82 -1.19
N HIS A 415 12.91 -9.65 -2.34
CA HIS A 415 11.46 -9.73 -2.50
C HIS A 415 11.06 -10.91 -3.40
N TYR A 416 11.73 -12.05 -3.18
CA TYR A 416 11.41 -13.27 -3.93
C TYR A 416 10.03 -13.82 -3.54
N HIS A 417 9.25 -14.18 -4.54
CA HIS A 417 8.01 -14.92 -4.36
C HIS A 417 8.02 -16.18 -5.23
N ALA A 418 7.86 -17.33 -4.57
CA ALA A 418 7.69 -18.59 -5.26
C ALA A 418 6.34 -18.60 -6.00
N THR A 419 6.35 -19.12 -7.24
CA THR A 419 5.13 -19.31 -8.04
C THR A 419 5.02 -20.75 -8.50
N PRO A 420 3.85 -21.23 -8.90
CA PRO A 420 3.72 -22.57 -9.47
C PRO A 420 4.67 -22.84 -10.64
N GLU A 421 4.99 -21.82 -11.43
CA GLU A 421 5.87 -21.90 -12.59
C GLU A 421 7.36 -21.74 -12.25
N ASN A 422 7.66 -21.11 -11.09
CA ASN A 422 9.03 -20.80 -10.68
C ASN A 422 9.19 -20.94 -9.16
N HIS A 423 9.67 -22.09 -8.72
CA HIS A 423 9.97 -22.40 -7.33
C HIS A 423 11.05 -23.47 -7.23
N ALA A 424 11.76 -23.51 -6.12
CA ALA A 424 12.76 -24.55 -5.85
C ALA A 424 12.16 -25.72 -5.06
N VAL A 425 12.72 -26.91 -5.30
CA VAL A 425 12.50 -28.11 -4.50
C VAL A 425 13.52 -28.15 -3.37
N LEU A 426 13.05 -28.26 -2.13
CA LEU A 426 13.89 -28.31 -0.94
C LEU A 426 14.68 -29.60 -0.88
N GLN A 427 15.92 -29.51 -0.43
CA GLN A 427 16.77 -30.66 -0.15
C GLN A 427 17.24 -30.63 1.31
N ARG A 428 17.67 -31.77 1.85
CA ARG A 428 18.21 -31.85 3.22
C ARG A 428 19.63 -31.27 3.34
N LYS A 429 19.86 -30.13 2.72
CA LYS A 429 21.15 -29.41 2.73
C LYS A 429 20.94 -27.94 2.36
N GLY A 430 21.90 -27.09 2.70
CA GLY A 430 21.88 -25.65 2.31
C GLY A 430 21.03 -24.83 3.26
N PHE A 431 20.69 -23.62 2.81
CA PHE A 431 19.90 -22.65 3.57
C PHE A 431 18.52 -22.46 2.94
N LEU A 432 17.52 -22.39 3.77
CA LEU A 432 16.18 -21.92 3.46
C LEU A 432 15.96 -20.63 4.26
N LEU A 433 15.77 -19.51 3.59
CA LEU A 433 15.34 -18.26 4.19
C LEU A 433 13.81 -18.22 4.20
N VAL A 434 13.21 -17.97 5.35
CA VAL A 434 11.77 -17.76 5.48
C VAL A 434 11.55 -16.42 6.15
N ASP A 435 11.04 -15.46 5.38
CA ASP A 435 10.62 -14.15 5.86
C ASP A 435 9.10 -14.04 5.75
N SER A 436 8.43 -13.78 6.87
CA SER A 436 6.99 -13.94 6.95
C SER A 436 6.42 -13.27 8.19
N GLY A 437 5.14 -12.97 8.17
CA GLY A 437 4.45 -12.41 9.31
C GLY A 437 2.95 -12.62 9.22
N ALA A 438 2.24 -12.19 10.25
CA ALA A 438 0.79 -12.20 10.28
C ALA A 438 0.23 -10.96 10.95
N THR A 439 -0.92 -10.50 10.47
CA THR A 439 -1.75 -9.50 11.12
C THR A 439 -2.86 -10.20 11.90
N TYR A 440 -2.90 -9.91 13.18
CA TYR A 440 -3.92 -10.35 14.12
C TYR A 440 -4.79 -9.15 14.54
N MET A 441 -5.94 -9.42 15.16
CA MET A 441 -6.78 -8.35 15.75
C MET A 441 -6.02 -7.48 16.75
N ASP A 442 -5.00 -8.04 17.39
CA ASP A 442 -4.28 -7.43 18.51
C ASP A 442 -2.80 -7.11 18.20
N GLY A 443 -2.33 -7.32 16.98
CA GLY A 443 -0.96 -6.97 16.61
C GLY A 443 -0.53 -7.53 15.28
N THR A 444 0.61 -7.07 14.80
CA THR A 444 1.21 -7.53 13.54
C THR A 444 2.62 -8.03 13.82
N THR A 445 3.00 -9.13 13.18
CA THR A 445 4.33 -9.73 13.29
C THR A 445 5.08 -9.68 11.97
N ASP A 446 6.39 -9.74 12.07
CA ASP A 446 7.35 -9.77 10.98
C ASP A 446 8.59 -10.53 11.49
N ILE A 447 8.86 -11.72 10.93
CA ILE A 447 9.86 -12.66 11.45
C ILE A 447 10.62 -13.31 10.30
N THR A 448 11.93 -13.10 10.26
CA THR A 448 12.85 -13.83 9.36
C THR A 448 13.56 -14.96 10.09
N ARG A 449 13.66 -16.14 9.47
CA ARG A 449 14.41 -17.30 9.95
C ARG A 449 15.16 -17.99 8.79
#